data_f0fe0305e04ab204d7aa562d67b5c6e5
#
_entry.id   f0fe0305e04ab204d7aa562d67b5c6e5
#
_cell.length_a   1.000
_cell.length_b   1.000
_cell.length_c   1.000
_cell.angle_alpha   90.00
_cell.angle_beta   90.00
_cell.angle_gamma   90.00
#
_symmetry.space_group_name_H-M   'P 1'
#
loop_
_entity.id
_entity.type
_entity.pdbx_description
1 polymer ?
#
loop_
_entity_poly.entity_id
_entity_poly.type
_entity_poly.pdbx_seq_one_letter_code
_entity_poly.pdbx_strand_id
1 'polypeptide(L)'
;MNAFAAFSPWAQKNRWIWSAIGVLLLWLVLSIVTNRFSLSSLSGIVLSASFLTVVGIGQMFVVTTGRGNIDLSVASVITLSAFVALLTIKGQDANLAVGVGAAILLGLAVGALNALLVVGLNIPAIIATLATGYVLATATLLSNRAISGFAVSPLLKTLATGRVAGVPIMAVIAILGVAATSFVLRYTVYGQLLSAVGQNRAAARLAAIRNNRVIASAFIISSVLASLNGLLLGAYIGGAFLEMGQPYLLQSIAAVVLGGTLIFGGSATALGTLFASILLILIVTTMQIIGLPPGAQDIVQGIVVIFVLALAGRQVLSRRAAIDPAAIESAAGDGTAKPKAGAAAIRPQ
;
A
#
# COMPACT_ATOMS: atom_id res chain seq x y z
N MET A 1 19.33 -33.65 -0.89
CA MET A 1 18.56 -32.57 -1.53
C MET A 1 18.91 -31.26 -0.79
N ASN A 2 19.61 -30.36 -1.45
CA ASN A 2 20.12 -29.13 -0.80
C ASN A 2 18.94 -28.25 -0.38
N ALA A 3 18.89 -27.84 0.89
CA ALA A 3 17.87 -26.94 1.44
C ALA A 3 17.69 -25.65 0.58
N PHE A 4 18.75 -25.19 -0.08
CA PHE A 4 18.75 -24.09 -1.05
C PHE A 4 17.88 -24.36 -2.30
N ALA A 5 17.82 -25.59 -2.79
CA ALA A 5 17.03 -25.95 -3.96
C ALA A 5 15.52 -25.95 -3.67
N ALA A 6 15.10 -26.23 -2.44
CA ALA A 6 13.71 -26.16 -2.01
C ALA A 6 13.27 -24.74 -1.60
N PHE A 7 14.21 -23.90 -1.11
CA PHE A 7 13.95 -22.52 -0.69
C PHE A 7 13.62 -21.59 -1.87
N SER A 8 14.31 -21.76 -3.02
CA SER A 8 14.14 -20.89 -4.18
C SER A 8 12.72 -20.84 -4.74
N PRO A 9 12.03 -21.99 -5.03
CA PRO A 9 10.65 -21.97 -5.53
C PRO A 9 9.64 -21.48 -4.47
N TRP A 10 9.90 -21.76 -3.19
CA TRP A 10 9.06 -21.29 -2.10
C TRP A 10 9.17 -19.76 -1.93
N ALA A 11 10.38 -19.20 -1.98
CA ALA A 11 10.62 -17.75 -1.88
C ALA A 11 10.04 -16.98 -3.08
N GLN A 12 10.04 -17.58 -4.28
CA GLN A 12 9.39 -17.00 -5.46
C GLN A 12 7.87 -16.90 -5.30
N LYS A 13 7.26 -17.85 -4.59
CA LYS A 13 5.83 -17.86 -4.26
C LYS A 13 5.51 -16.91 -3.12
N ASN A 14 6.44 -16.73 -2.15
CA ASN A 14 6.28 -15.94 -0.94
C ASN A 14 7.20 -14.70 -0.99
N ARG A 15 6.90 -13.74 -1.86
CA ARG A 15 7.76 -12.57 -2.13
C ARG A 15 8.04 -11.71 -0.91
N TRP A 16 7.15 -11.72 0.09
CA TRP A 16 7.28 -10.99 1.33
C TRP A 16 8.52 -11.38 2.15
N ILE A 17 9.08 -12.57 1.92
CA ILE A 17 10.23 -13.08 2.66
C ILE A 17 11.48 -12.20 2.48
N TRP A 18 11.64 -11.59 1.31
CA TRP A 18 12.78 -10.72 1.03
C TRP A 18 12.79 -9.47 1.90
N SER A 19 11.61 -8.87 2.10
CA SER A 19 11.47 -7.72 3.01
C SER A 19 11.69 -8.15 4.47
N ALA A 20 11.21 -9.32 4.87
CA ALA A 20 11.44 -9.85 6.22
C ALA A 20 12.93 -10.13 6.49
N ILE A 21 13.64 -10.73 5.53
CA ILE A 21 15.10 -10.92 5.60
C ILE A 21 15.80 -9.57 5.69
N GLY A 22 15.40 -8.58 4.88
CA GLY A 22 15.95 -7.23 4.92
C GLY A 22 15.79 -6.58 6.29
N VAL A 23 14.62 -6.72 6.93
CA VAL A 23 14.38 -6.23 8.30
C VAL A 23 15.35 -6.86 9.29
N LEU A 24 15.49 -8.20 9.26
CA LEU A 24 16.37 -8.92 10.18
C LEU A 24 17.83 -8.50 9.99
N LEU A 25 18.30 -8.45 8.75
CA LEU A 25 19.70 -8.08 8.44
C LEU A 25 20.00 -6.65 8.88
N LEU A 26 19.15 -5.69 8.51
CA LEU A 26 19.38 -4.29 8.84
C LEU A 26 19.26 -4.04 10.36
N TRP A 27 18.31 -4.71 11.03
CA TRP A 27 18.19 -4.64 12.47
C TRP A 27 19.42 -5.20 13.19
N LEU A 28 19.98 -6.34 12.73
CA LEU A 28 21.21 -6.91 13.26
C LEU A 28 22.40 -5.95 13.07
N VAL A 29 22.56 -5.40 11.86
CA VAL A 29 23.63 -4.43 11.58
C VAL A 29 23.52 -3.21 12.49
N LEU A 30 22.33 -2.64 12.61
CA LEU A 30 22.07 -1.48 13.47
C LEU A 30 22.36 -1.80 14.94
N SER A 31 21.95 -2.96 15.41
CA SER A 31 22.16 -3.42 16.78
C SER A 31 23.64 -3.58 17.11
N ILE A 32 24.43 -4.09 16.17
CA ILE A 32 25.88 -4.25 16.31
C ILE A 32 26.57 -2.87 16.32
N VAL A 33 26.23 -2.00 15.35
CA VAL A 33 26.85 -0.68 15.19
C VAL A 33 26.57 0.23 16.40
N THR A 34 25.34 0.16 16.93
CA THR A 34 24.94 1.01 18.05
C THR A 34 25.24 0.42 19.43
N ASN A 35 25.71 -0.84 19.48
CA ASN A 35 25.85 -1.62 20.74
C ASN A 35 24.60 -1.60 21.62
N ARG A 36 23.42 -1.44 21.03
CA ARG A 36 22.15 -1.34 21.75
C ARG A 36 21.13 -2.34 21.19
N PHE A 37 21.07 -3.50 21.81
CA PHE A 37 19.94 -4.44 21.66
C PHE A 37 18.81 -4.00 22.61
N SER A 38 17.98 -3.05 22.19
CA SER A 38 16.87 -2.57 23.00
C SER A 38 15.53 -2.92 22.38
N LEU A 39 14.73 -3.71 23.10
CA LEU A 39 13.33 -3.96 22.74
C LEU A 39 12.49 -2.68 22.68
N SER A 40 12.86 -1.67 23.46
CA SER A 40 12.18 -0.36 23.43
C SER A 40 12.42 0.38 22.10
N SER A 41 13.63 0.30 21.55
CA SER A 41 13.96 0.89 20.24
C SER A 41 13.18 0.18 19.12
N LEU A 42 13.10 -1.16 19.15
CA LEU A 42 12.31 -1.93 18.21
C LEU A 42 10.82 -1.56 18.30
N SER A 43 10.29 -1.39 19.51
CA SER A 43 8.90 -0.97 19.73
C SER A 43 8.60 0.40 19.11
N GLY A 44 9.53 1.35 19.16
CA GLY A 44 9.40 2.66 18.49
C GLY A 44 9.38 2.55 16.97
N ILE A 45 10.25 1.73 16.39
CA ILE A 45 10.29 1.47 14.94
C ILE A 45 8.99 0.83 14.48
N VAL A 46 8.50 -0.19 15.21
CA VAL A 46 7.24 -0.88 14.91
C VAL A 46 6.06 0.07 15.02
N LEU A 47 6.04 0.96 16.00
CA LEU A 47 5.01 2.00 16.14
C LEU A 47 4.95 2.89 14.89
N SER A 48 6.08 3.45 14.47
CA SER A 48 6.14 4.31 13.28
C SER A 48 5.81 3.54 11.99
N ALA A 49 6.28 2.30 11.87
CA ALA A 49 5.98 1.43 10.73
C ALA A 49 4.49 1.05 10.66
N SER A 50 3.78 1.06 11.78
CA SER A 50 2.35 0.76 11.82
C SER A 50 1.51 1.80 11.07
N PHE A 51 1.85 3.09 11.20
CA PHE A 51 1.21 4.16 10.42
C PHE A 51 1.46 3.94 8.91
N LEU A 52 2.69 3.66 8.51
CA LEU A 52 3.02 3.39 7.12
C LEU A 52 2.32 2.12 6.60
N THR A 53 2.18 1.10 7.42
CA THR A 53 1.48 -0.14 7.06
C THR A 53 0.00 0.10 6.75
N VAL A 54 -0.70 0.89 7.56
CA VAL A 54 -2.12 1.21 7.34
C VAL A 54 -2.30 1.93 6.00
N VAL A 55 -1.48 2.93 5.73
CA VAL A 55 -1.50 3.66 4.45
C VAL A 55 -1.10 2.74 3.29
N GLY A 56 -0.06 1.94 3.48
CA GLY A 56 0.41 0.96 2.50
C GLY A 56 -0.65 -0.08 2.13
N ILE A 57 -1.47 -0.54 3.08
CA ILE A 57 -2.62 -1.41 2.78
C ILE A 57 -3.60 -0.70 1.84
N GLY A 58 -3.95 0.55 2.10
CA GLY A 58 -4.81 1.33 1.21
C GLY A 58 -4.24 1.43 -0.20
N GLN A 59 -2.99 1.85 -0.30
CA GLN A 59 -2.26 1.96 -1.56
C GLN A 59 -2.15 0.63 -2.30
N MET A 60 -1.98 -0.48 -1.58
CA MET A 60 -1.91 -1.83 -2.13
C MET A 60 -3.21 -2.21 -2.88
N PHE A 61 -4.39 -1.88 -2.35
CA PHE A 61 -5.66 -2.12 -3.05
C PHE A 61 -5.69 -1.38 -4.39
N VAL A 62 -5.28 -0.11 -4.43
CA VAL A 62 -5.26 0.69 -5.66
C VAL A 62 -4.26 0.11 -6.67
N VAL A 63 -3.02 -0.15 -6.26
CA VAL A 63 -1.96 -0.73 -7.12
C VAL A 63 -2.40 -2.07 -7.69
N THR A 64 -3.09 -2.90 -6.89
CA THR A 64 -3.55 -4.23 -7.32
C THR A 64 -4.56 -4.16 -8.46
N THR A 65 -5.30 -3.05 -8.66
CA THR A 65 -6.20 -2.86 -9.81
C THR A 65 -5.49 -2.76 -11.16
N GLY A 66 -4.17 -2.63 -11.17
CA GLY A 66 -3.31 -2.66 -12.35
C GLY A 66 -3.35 -1.38 -13.20
N ARG A 67 -2.68 -1.44 -14.36
CA ARG A 67 -2.51 -0.32 -15.31
C ARG A 67 -1.80 0.90 -14.74
N GLY A 68 -0.97 0.71 -13.69
CA GLY A 68 -0.27 1.82 -13.06
C GLY A 68 -1.18 2.72 -12.21
N ASN A 69 -2.30 2.21 -11.74
CA ASN A 69 -3.13 2.95 -10.79
C ASN A 69 -2.37 3.13 -9.48
N ILE A 70 -2.20 4.38 -9.08
CA ILE A 70 -1.54 4.82 -7.86
C ILE A 70 -2.39 5.95 -7.29
N ASP A 71 -2.57 5.98 -5.97
CA ASP A 71 -3.27 7.08 -5.29
C ASP A 71 -2.24 8.07 -4.73
N LEU A 72 -2.06 9.19 -5.41
CA LEU A 72 -1.16 10.26 -4.99
C LEU A 72 -1.84 11.29 -4.07
N SER A 73 -3.15 11.18 -3.82
CA SER A 73 -3.86 12.05 -2.88
C SER A 73 -3.63 11.68 -1.41
N VAL A 74 -3.07 10.51 -1.14
CA VAL A 74 -2.90 9.91 0.19
C VAL A 74 -2.26 10.90 1.18
N ALA A 75 -1.18 11.59 0.81
CA ALA A 75 -0.49 12.55 1.69
C ALA A 75 -1.41 13.69 2.14
N SER A 76 -2.15 14.27 1.20
CA SER A 76 -3.07 15.37 1.48
C SER A 76 -4.31 14.91 2.24
N VAL A 77 -4.78 13.68 1.99
CA VAL A 77 -5.88 13.06 2.76
C VAL A 77 -5.46 12.87 4.22
N ILE A 78 -4.26 12.34 4.49
CA ILE A 78 -3.71 12.18 5.85
C ILE A 78 -3.70 13.54 6.55
N THR A 79 -3.11 14.55 5.91
CA THR A 79 -2.97 15.89 6.49
C THR A 79 -4.34 16.52 6.77
N LEU A 80 -5.22 16.61 5.78
CA LEU A 80 -6.54 17.22 5.95
C LEU A 80 -7.39 16.48 6.98
N SER A 81 -7.31 15.15 7.01
CA SER A 81 -8.05 14.36 8.00
C SER A 81 -7.60 14.63 9.42
N ALA A 82 -6.30 14.81 9.68
CA ALA A 82 -5.82 15.19 10.98
C ALA A 82 -6.39 16.55 11.43
N PHE A 83 -6.41 17.54 10.51
CA PHE A 83 -7.04 18.85 10.77
C PHE A 83 -8.52 18.70 11.12
N VAL A 84 -9.29 18.08 10.23
CA VAL A 84 -10.75 17.91 10.38
C VAL A 84 -11.08 17.17 11.67
N ALA A 85 -10.40 16.05 11.91
CA ALA A 85 -10.69 15.21 13.06
C ALA A 85 -10.33 15.91 14.40
N LEU A 86 -9.13 16.50 14.52
CA LEU A 86 -8.72 17.16 15.77
C LEU A 86 -9.55 18.41 16.06
N LEU A 87 -9.93 19.19 15.04
CA LEU A 87 -10.85 20.34 15.20
C LEU A 87 -12.25 19.91 15.62
N THR A 88 -12.68 18.71 15.21
CA THR A 88 -14.00 18.17 15.59
C THR A 88 -13.98 17.61 17.00
N ILE A 89 -12.90 16.90 17.38
CA ILE A 89 -12.76 16.27 18.71
C ILE A 89 -12.54 17.32 19.80
N LYS A 90 -11.80 18.39 19.52
CA LYS A 90 -11.50 19.48 20.45
C LYS A 90 -10.95 19.02 21.80
N GLY A 91 -10.15 17.95 21.79
CA GLY A 91 -9.55 17.36 22.99
C GLY A 91 -10.50 16.61 23.93
N GLN A 92 -11.75 16.39 23.55
CA GLN A 92 -12.76 15.76 24.38
C GLN A 92 -13.08 14.34 23.91
N ASP A 93 -13.00 13.36 24.82
CA ASP A 93 -13.33 11.97 24.49
C ASP A 93 -14.80 11.80 24.07
N ALA A 94 -15.71 12.63 24.58
CA ALA A 94 -17.11 12.65 24.19
C ALA A 94 -17.33 12.90 22.70
N ASN A 95 -16.44 13.66 22.05
CA ASN A 95 -16.52 13.99 20.62
C ASN A 95 -15.73 13.00 19.74
N LEU A 96 -15.10 11.99 20.33
CA LEU A 96 -14.25 11.05 19.59
C LEU A 96 -15.00 10.34 18.44
N ALA A 97 -16.22 9.86 18.72
CA ALA A 97 -17.05 9.22 17.71
C ALA A 97 -17.38 10.15 16.53
N VAL A 98 -17.63 11.43 16.82
CA VAL A 98 -17.91 12.45 15.79
C VAL A 98 -16.66 12.73 14.96
N GLY A 99 -15.47 12.83 15.60
CA GLY A 99 -14.21 13.03 14.90
C GLY A 99 -13.81 11.83 14.02
N VAL A 100 -14.00 10.62 14.51
CA VAL A 100 -13.80 9.39 13.71
C VAL A 100 -14.78 9.35 12.54
N GLY A 101 -16.06 9.68 12.78
CA GLY A 101 -17.08 9.79 11.73
C GLY A 101 -16.71 10.82 10.67
N ALA A 102 -16.21 11.99 11.09
CA ALA A 102 -15.76 13.04 10.17
C ALA A 102 -14.56 12.56 9.32
N ALA A 103 -13.59 11.87 9.93
CA ALA A 103 -12.47 11.27 9.19
C ALA A 103 -12.94 10.24 8.17
N ILE A 104 -13.84 9.33 8.55
CA ILE A 104 -14.42 8.34 7.62
C ILE A 104 -15.17 9.02 6.48
N LEU A 105 -16.00 10.01 6.75
CA LEU A 105 -16.75 10.74 5.74
C LEU A 105 -15.82 11.47 4.78
N LEU A 106 -14.75 12.10 5.28
CA LEU A 106 -13.72 12.71 4.44
C LEU A 106 -13.07 11.67 3.51
N GLY A 107 -12.64 10.53 4.07
CA GLY A 107 -12.05 9.44 3.29
C GLY A 107 -12.99 8.90 2.22
N LEU A 108 -14.28 8.71 2.56
CA LEU A 108 -15.31 8.30 1.60
C LEU A 108 -15.53 9.34 0.49
N ALA A 109 -15.62 10.62 0.84
CA ALA A 109 -15.83 11.71 -0.12
C ALA A 109 -14.65 11.82 -1.10
N VAL A 110 -13.41 11.82 -0.58
CA VAL A 110 -12.21 11.90 -1.42
C VAL A 110 -12.02 10.64 -2.26
N GLY A 111 -12.24 9.45 -1.68
CA GLY A 111 -12.17 8.19 -2.41
C GLY A 111 -13.21 8.09 -3.51
N ALA A 112 -14.44 8.57 -3.26
CA ALA A 112 -15.50 8.63 -4.26
C ALA A 112 -15.17 9.65 -5.37
N LEU A 113 -14.58 10.81 -5.03
CA LEU A 113 -14.11 11.79 -6.00
C LEU A 113 -13.02 11.20 -6.90
N ASN A 114 -11.99 10.58 -6.32
CA ASN A 114 -10.94 9.91 -7.08
C ASN A 114 -11.51 8.79 -7.98
N ALA A 115 -12.44 7.99 -7.45
CA ALA A 115 -13.13 6.97 -8.23
C ALA A 115 -13.92 7.56 -9.40
N LEU A 116 -14.64 8.67 -9.18
CA LEU A 116 -15.37 9.37 -10.23
C LEU A 116 -14.44 9.88 -11.33
N LEU A 117 -13.33 10.51 -10.96
CA LEU A 117 -12.36 11.03 -11.92
C LEU A 117 -11.71 9.90 -12.73
N VAL A 118 -11.27 8.82 -12.05
CA VAL A 118 -10.55 7.73 -12.70
C VAL A 118 -11.48 6.80 -13.49
N VAL A 119 -12.63 6.45 -12.94
CA VAL A 119 -13.53 5.44 -13.50
C VAL A 119 -14.66 6.08 -14.29
N GLY A 120 -15.22 7.19 -13.81
CA GLY A 120 -16.32 7.90 -14.47
C GLY A 120 -15.85 8.72 -15.64
N LEU A 121 -14.79 9.51 -15.44
CA LEU A 121 -14.24 10.41 -16.46
C LEU A 121 -13.05 9.82 -17.24
N ASN A 122 -12.62 8.59 -16.90
CA ASN A 122 -11.47 7.89 -17.52
C ASN A 122 -10.15 8.68 -17.47
N ILE A 123 -9.96 9.53 -16.45
CA ILE A 123 -8.71 10.26 -16.25
C ILE A 123 -7.66 9.29 -15.69
N PRO A 124 -6.40 9.31 -16.18
CA PRO A 124 -5.32 8.50 -15.60
C PRO A 124 -5.21 8.73 -14.08
N ALA A 125 -5.10 7.65 -13.30
CA ALA A 125 -5.15 7.70 -11.84
C ALA A 125 -4.12 8.68 -11.24
N ILE A 126 -2.89 8.66 -11.76
CA ILE A 126 -1.81 9.54 -11.32
C ILE A 126 -2.21 11.02 -11.45
N ILE A 127 -2.81 11.41 -12.59
CA ILE A 127 -3.23 12.80 -12.85
C ILE A 127 -4.41 13.17 -11.95
N ALA A 128 -5.43 12.31 -11.88
CA ALA A 128 -6.63 12.54 -11.08
C ALA A 128 -6.30 12.71 -9.59
N THR A 129 -5.55 11.76 -9.02
CA THR A 129 -5.23 11.75 -7.58
C THR A 129 -4.22 12.84 -7.20
N LEU A 130 -3.29 13.19 -8.09
CA LEU A 130 -2.38 14.30 -7.87
C LEU A 130 -3.15 15.62 -7.85
N ALA A 131 -4.05 15.85 -8.80
CA ALA A 131 -4.91 17.05 -8.82
C ALA A 131 -5.78 17.14 -7.57
N THR A 132 -6.44 16.03 -7.18
CA THR A 132 -7.20 15.96 -5.92
C THR A 132 -6.30 16.30 -4.74
N GLY A 133 -5.08 15.75 -4.68
CA GLY A 133 -4.11 16.01 -3.62
C GLY A 133 -3.77 17.51 -3.49
N TYR A 134 -3.53 18.21 -4.60
CA TYR A 134 -3.26 19.65 -4.58
C TYR A 134 -4.46 20.47 -4.11
N VAL A 135 -5.68 20.10 -4.53
CA VAL A 135 -6.90 20.76 -4.04
C VAL A 135 -7.03 20.62 -2.53
N LEU A 136 -6.83 19.39 -2.00
CA LEU A 136 -6.90 19.12 -0.56
C LEU A 136 -5.78 19.83 0.21
N ALA A 137 -4.56 19.87 -0.32
CA ALA A 137 -3.44 20.59 0.29
C ALA A 137 -3.73 22.08 0.40
N THR A 138 -4.29 22.68 -0.66
CA THR A 138 -4.71 24.08 -0.67
C THR A 138 -5.84 24.35 0.33
N ALA A 139 -6.85 23.47 0.40
CA ALA A 139 -7.91 23.55 1.38
C ALA A 139 -7.37 23.50 2.81
N THR A 140 -6.39 22.61 3.09
CA THR A 140 -5.72 22.52 4.38
C THR A 140 -4.94 23.79 4.71
N LEU A 141 -4.21 24.36 3.72
CA LEU A 141 -3.45 25.60 3.89
C LEU A 141 -4.36 26.79 4.24
N LEU A 142 -5.50 26.91 3.57
CA LEU A 142 -6.47 27.96 3.86
C LEU A 142 -7.09 27.78 5.26
N SER A 143 -7.44 26.53 5.62
CA SER A 143 -7.98 26.21 6.94
C SER A 143 -6.99 26.49 8.06
N ASN A 144 -5.70 26.23 7.85
CA ASN A 144 -4.65 26.42 8.85
C ASN A 144 -4.51 27.87 9.31
N ARG A 145 -4.83 28.84 8.45
CA ARG A 145 -4.73 30.27 8.79
C ARG A 145 -5.68 30.70 9.93
N ALA A 146 -6.77 29.98 10.11
CA ALA A 146 -7.79 30.27 11.12
C ALA A 146 -7.63 29.48 12.41
N ILE A 147 -6.59 28.62 12.50
CA ILE A 147 -6.42 27.68 13.62
C ILE A 147 -5.29 28.14 14.51
N SER A 148 -5.59 28.36 15.78
CA SER A 148 -4.62 28.77 16.82
C SER A 148 -3.96 27.60 17.54
N GLY A 149 -4.45 26.38 17.38
CA GLY A 149 -3.88 25.18 18.01
C GLY A 149 -4.81 23.96 17.94
N PHE A 150 -4.28 22.83 18.31
CA PHE A 150 -5.01 21.57 18.38
C PHE A 150 -5.00 21.02 19.80
N ALA A 151 -6.08 20.33 20.16
CA ALA A 151 -6.17 19.54 21.38
C ALA A 151 -6.46 18.10 21.02
N VAL A 152 -5.73 17.17 21.63
CA VAL A 152 -5.89 15.73 21.43
C VAL A 152 -6.60 15.15 22.65
N SER A 153 -7.65 14.36 22.42
CA SER A 153 -8.36 13.71 23.53
C SER A 153 -7.49 12.62 24.17
N PRO A 154 -7.61 12.41 25.50
CA PRO A 154 -6.82 11.41 26.23
C PRO A 154 -6.96 10.01 25.66
N LEU A 155 -8.18 9.59 25.31
CA LEU A 155 -8.44 8.27 24.76
C LEU A 155 -7.78 8.10 23.37
N LEU A 156 -7.91 9.11 22.48
CA LEU A 156 -7.30 9.07 21.17
C LEU A 156 -5.76 9.05 21.27
N LYS A 157 -5.19 9.83 22.19
CA LYS A 157 -3.75 9.81 22.49
C LYS A 157 -3.30 8.42 22.96
N THR A 158 -4.07 7.80 23.83
CA THR A 158 -3.79 6.44 24.32
C THR A 158 -3.83 5.41 23.17
N LEU A 159 -4.77 5.51 22.24
CA LEU A 159 -4.82 4.65 21.06
C LEU A 159 -3.59 4.83 20.16
N ALA A 160 -3.12 6.07 19.98
CA ALA A 160 -2.03 6.37 19.07
C ALA A 160 -0.64 6.11 19.67
N THR A 161 -0.46 6.32 21.00
CA THR A 161 0.85 6.25 21.67
C THR A 161 0.95 5.15 22.71
N GLY A 162 -0.20 4.60 23.15
CA GLY A 162 -0.28 3.62 24.22
C GLY A 162 0.38 2.29 23.89
N ARG A 163 0.71 1.56 24.94
CA ARG A 163 1.32 0.22 24.87
C ARG A 163 0.60 -0.75 25.78
N VAL A 164 0.40 -1.97 25.31
CA VAL A 164 -0.13 -3.09 26.10
C VAL A 164 0.96 -4.15 26.18
N ALA A 165 1.41 -4.49 27.35
CA ALA A 165 2.52 -5.42 27.57
C ALA A 165 3.80 -5.07 26.76
N GLY A 166 4.10 -3.77 26.62
CA GLY A 166 5.25 -3.29 25.84
C GLY A 166 5.04 -3.17 24.33
N VAL A 167 3.93 -3.73 23.79
CA VAL A 167 3.57 -3.67 22.37
C VAL A 167 2.73 -2.41 22.11
N PRO A 168 3.07 -1.57 21.11
CA PRO A 168 2.26 -0.41 20.76
C PRO A 168 0.86 -0.82 20.27
N ILE A 169 -0.18 -0.10 20.74
CA ILE A 169 -1.57 -0.34 20.29
C ILE A 169 -1.68 -0.20 18.76
N MET A 170 -0.99 0.79 18.19
CA MET A 170 -0.94 0.96 16.73
C MET A 170 -0.37 -0.25 15.99
N ALA A 171 0.59 -0.97 16.59
CA ALA A 171 1.10 -2.21 16.00
C ALA A 171 0.02 -3.30 15.97
N VAL A 172 -0.77 -3.40 17.03
CA VAL A 172 -1.90 -4.34 17.08
C VAL A 172 -2.93 -3.97 16.01
N ILE A 173 -3.27 -2.68 15.87
CA ILE A 173 -4.19 -2.19 14.82
C ILE A 173 -3.66 -2.54 13.42
N ALA A 174 -2.37 -2.29 13.16
CA ALA A 174 -1.76 -2.59 11.88
C ALA A 174 -1.75 -4.11 11.59
N ILE A 175 -1.41 -4.94 12.56
CA ILE A 175 -1.42 -6.41 12.42
C ILE A 175 -2.84 -6.93 12.16
N LEU A 176 -3.83 -6.42 12.88
CA LEU A 176 -5.24 -6.76 12.62
C LEU A 176 -5.68 -6.31 11.23
N GLY A 177 -5.26 -5.11 10.79
CA GLY A 177 -5.48 -4.61 9.43
C GLY A 177 -4.85 -5.52 8.37
N VAL A 178 -3.62 -5.96 8.58
CA VAL A 178 -2.92 -6.93 7.70
C VAL A 178 -3.63 -8.28 7.67
N ALA A 179 -4.05 -8.78 8.82
CA ALA A 179 -4.79 -10.05 8.92
C ALA A 179 -6.14 -9.97 8.20
N ALA A 180 -6.91 -8.90 8.46
CA ALA A 180 -8.20 -8.66 7.79
C ALA A 180 -8.02 -8.53 6.27
N THR A 181 -7.02 -7.76 5.83
CA THR A 181 -6.72 -7.60 4.41
C THR A 181 -6.27 -8.91 3.77
N SER A 182 -5.41 -9.68 4.43
CA SER A 182 -4.99 -11.00 3.96
C SER A 182 -6.17 -11.96 3.83
N PHE A 183 -7.10 -11.90 4.79
CA PHE A 183 -8.35 -12.67 4.73
C PHE A 183 -9.22 -12.22 3.55
N VAL A 184 -9.41 -10.91 3.37
CA VAL A 184 -10.19 -10.36 2.25
C VAL A 184 -9.59 -10.80 0.92
N LEU A 185 -8.28 -10.64 0.73
CA LEU A 185 -7.60 -10.99 -0.52
C LEU A 185 -7.68 -12.49 -0.84
N ARG A 186 -7.61 -13.36 0.17
CA ARG A 186 -7.48 -14.80 -0.03
C ARG A 186 -8.83 -15.53 -0.03
N TYR A 187 -9.79 -15.09 0.79
CA TYR A 187 -10.99 -15.86 1.08
C TYR A 187 -12.29 -15.18 0.64
N THR A 188 -12.25 -13.92 0.18
CA THR A 188 -13.47 -13.23 -0.26
C THR A 188 -13.56 -13.12 -1.78
N VAL A 189 -14.79 -13.01 -2.28
CA VAL A 189 -15.08 -12.74 -3.69
C VAL A 189 -14.42 -11.43 -4.14
N TYR A 190 -14.42 -10.40 -3.28
CA TYR A 190 -13.81 -9.11 -3.60
C TYR A 190 -12.31 -9.24 -3.90
N GLY A 191 -11.55 -9.97 -3.09
CA GLY A 191 -10.12 -10.20 -3.32
C GLY A 191 -9.85 -10.92 -4.64
N GLN A 192 -10.68 -11.90 -4.99
CA GLN A 192 -10.58 -12.61 -6.27
C GLN A 192 -10.90 -11.69 -7.46
N LEU A 193 -11.96 -10.88 -7.36
CA LEU A 193 -12.33 -9.90 -8.38
C LEU A 193 -11.24 -8.83 -8.56
N LEU A 194 -10.66 -8.33 -7.46
CA LEU A 194 -9.56 -7.38 -7.47
C LEU A 194 -8.34 -7.94 -8.22
N SER A 195 -7.98 -9.17 -7.93
CA SER A 195 -6.88 -9.88 -8.59
C SER A 195 -7.16 -10.09 -10.08
N ALA A 196 -8.37 -10.53 -10.46
CA ALA A 196 -8.78 -10.76 -11.84
C ALA A 196 -8.75 -9.45 -12.66
N VAL A 197 -9.32 -8.36 -12.12
CA VAL A 197 -9.32 -7.03 -12.78
C VAL A 197 -7.89 -6.52 -12.96
N GLY A 198 -7.03 -6.72 -11.96
CA GLY A 198 -5.64 -6.30 -12.02
C GLY A 198 -4.80 -7.09 -13.04
N GLN A 199 -5.09 -8.37 -13.21
CA GLN A 199 -4.39 -9.21 -14.19
C GLN A 199 -4.77 -8.85 -15.62
N ASN A 200 -6.07 -8.80 -15.92
CA ASN A 200 -6.54 -8.46 -17.27
C ASN A 200 -7.98 -7.94 -17.24
N ARG A 201 -8.14 -6.62 -17.42
CA ARG A 201 -9.46 -5.97 -17.42
C ARG A 201 -10.36 -6.42 -18.57
N ALA A 202 -9.79 -6.79 -19.72
CA ALA A 202 -10.56 -7.27 -20.87
C ALA A 202 -11.15 -8.66 -20.59
N ALA A 203 -10.30 -9.59 -20.13
CA ALA A 203 -10.76 -10.93 -19.74
C ALA A 203 -11.75 -10.88 -18.56
N ALA A 204 -11.51 -10.04 -17.56
CA ALA A 204 -12.44 -9.83 -16.44
C ALA A 204 -13.81 -9.33 -16.91
N ARG A 205 -13.85 -8.42 -17.91
CA ARG A 205 -15.11 -7.94 -18.51
C ARG A 205 -15.85 -9.04 -19.25
N LEU A 206 -15.14 -9.91 -19.97
CA LEU A 206 -15.75 -11.06 -20.64
C LEU A 206 -16.34 -12.06 -19.66
N ALA A 207 -15.75 -12.16 -18.45
CA ALA A 207 -16.30 -12.93 -17.33
C ALA A 207 -17.40 -12.16 -16.54
N ALA A 208 -18.02 -11.14 -17.13
CA ALA A 208 -19.08 -10.30 -16.55
C ALA A 208 -18.69 -9.57 -15.24
N ILE A 209 -17.38 -9.40 -14.96
CA ILE A 209 -16.91 -8.65 -13.80
C ILE A 209 -17.07 -7.15 -14.05
N ARG A 210 -17.68 -6.46 -13.09
CA ARG A 210 -17.87 -4.99 -13.13
C ARG A 210 -16.59 -4.29 -12.70
N ASN A 211 -15.59 -4.20 -13.60
CA ASN A 211 -14.26 -3.62 -13.33
C ASN A 211 -14.34 -2.26 -12.61
N ASN A 212 -15.26 -1.40 -13.04
CA ASN A 212 -15.43 -0.05 -12.52
C ASN A 212 -15.74 -0.04 -11.02
N ARG A 213 -16.58 -0.95 -10.55
CA ARG A 213 -16.93 -1.05 -9.12
C ARG A 213 -15.74 -1.51 -8.27
N VAL A 214 -14.96 -2.45 -8.80
CA VAL A 214 -13.76 -2.98 -8.12
C VAL A 214 -12.68 -1.90 -8.02
N ILE A 215 -12.48 -1.12 -9.08
CA ILE A 215 -11.51 -0.02 -9.08
C ILE A 215 -11.99 1.10 -8.15
N ALA A 216 -13.27 1.50 -8.23
CA ALA A 216 -13.84 2.54 -7.38
C ALA A 216 -13.71 2.19 -5.89
N SER A 217 -14.04 0.95 -5.51
CA SER A 217 -13.91 0.51 -4.11
C SER A 217 -12.46 0.52 -3.62
N ALA A 218 -11.47 0.24 -4.49
CA ALA A 218 -10.06 0.31 -4.12
C ALA A 218 -9.62 1.75 -3.76
N PHE A 219 -10.05 2.77 -4.53
CA PHE A 219 -9.79 4.18 -4.21
C PHE A 219 -10.49 4.61 -2.92
N ILE A 220 -11.74 4.17 -2.70
CA ILE A 220 -12.48 4.47 -1.47
C ILE A 220 -11.78 3.86 -0.26
N ILE A 221 -11.36 2.60 -0.33
CA ILE A 221 -10.63 1.92 0.75
C ILE A 221 -9.31 2.65 1.03
N SER A 222 -8.55 3.04 -0.01
CA SER A 222 -7.30 3.79 0.12
C SER A 222 -7.50 5.09 0.88
N SER A 223 -8.44 5.91 0.44
CA SER A 223 -8.69 7.22 1.05
C SER A 223 -9.25 7.11 2.48
N VAL A 224 -10.09 6.12 2.78
CA VAL A 224 -10.61 5.89 4.14
C VAL A 224 -9.48 5.46 5.09
N LEU A 225 -8.60 4.54 4.67
CA LEU A 225 -7.46 4.13 5.48
C LEU A 225 -6.45 5.28 5.67
N ALA A 226 -6.21 6.09 4.63
CA ALA A 226 -5.38 7.27 4.73
C ALA A 226 -5.97 8.31 5.69
N SER A 227 -7.28 8.50 5.66
CA SER A 227 -7.99 9.42 6.55
C SER A 227 -7.95 8.97 8.01
N LEU A 228 -8.22 7.69 8.28
CA LEU A 228 -8.09 7.12 9.63
C LEU A 228 -6.64 7.18 10.14
N ASN A 229 -5.68 6.96 9.25
CA ASN A 229 -4.27 7.12 9.59
C ASN A 229 -3.94 8.58 9.96
N GLY A 230 -4.50 9.55 9.24
CA GLY A 230 -4.31 10.98 9.54
C GLY A 230 -4.81 11.37 10.93
N LEU A 231 -6.01 10.90 11.31
CA LEU A 231 -6.56 11.06 12.66
C LEU A 231 -5.59 10.52 13.73
N LEU A 232 -5.13 9.28 13.57
CA LEU A 232 -4.25 8.62 14.53
C LEU A 232 -2.85 9.23 14.56
N LEU A 233 -2.32 9.62 13.40
CA LEU A 233 -1.03 10.28 13.28
C LEU A 233 -1.06 11.68 13.92
N GLY A 234 -2.12 12.44 13.74
CA GLY A 234 -2.32 13.71 14.42
C GLY A 234 -2.37 13.58 15.94
N ALA A 235 -2.99 12.52 16.42
CA ALA A 235 -2.99 12.19 17.86
C ALA A 235 -1.62 11.76 18.38
N TYR A 236 -0.87 11.00 17.57
CA TYR A 236 0.50 10.58 17.89
C TYR A 236 1.44 11.77 18.03
N ILE A 237 1.38 12.71 17.10
CA ILE A 237 2.22 13.92 17.08
C ILE A 237 1.75 14.95 18.13
N GLY A 238 0.48 14.91 18.52
CA GLY A 238 -0.12 15.87 19.44
C GLY A 238 -0.72 17.10 18.75
N GLY A 239 -0.91 17.05 17.43
CA GLY A 239 -1.45 18.15 16.61
C GLY A 239 -1.41 17.81 15.13
N ALA A 240 -1.72 18.79 14.28
CA ALA A 240 -1.61 18.67 12.85
C ALA A 240 -0.77 19.82 12.26
N PHE A 241 0.01 19.53 11.23
CA PHE A 241 0.79 20.51 10.48
C PHE A 241 0.75 20.20 8.98
N LEU A 242 1.01 21.20 8.14
CA LEU A 242 0.68 21.19 6.71
C LEU A 242 1.29 20.04 5.91
N GLU A 243 2.46 19.55 6.26
CA GLU A 243 3.20 18.56 5.47
C GLU A 243 3.31 17.19 6.15
N MET A 244 2.51 16.95 7.21
CA MET A 244 2.63 15.73 8.01
C MET A 244 2.39 14.43 7.23
N GLY A 245 1.64 14.48 6.14
CA GLY A 245 1.37 13.35 5.27
C GLY A 245 2.41 13.12 4.17
N GLN A 246 3.27 14.10 3.86
CA GLN A 246 4.19 14.07 2.72
C GLN A 246 5.13 12.84 2.72
N PRO A 247 5.75 12.42 3.82
CA PRO A 247 6.60 11.24 3.83
C PRO A 247 5.87 9.96 3.39
N TYR A 248 4.58 9.86 3.69
CA TYR A 248 3.78 8.68 3.38
C TYR A 248 3.47 8.52 1.88
N LEU A 249 3.60 9.60 1.07
CA LEU A 249 3.32 9.56 -0.36
C LEU A 249 4.21 8.51 -1.06
N LEU A 250 5.50 8.72 -1.04
CA LEU A 250 6.46 7.84 -1.70
C LEU A 250 6.70 6.56 -0.91
N GLN A 251 6.75 6.65 0.42
CA GLN A 251 6.98 5.49 1.28
C GLN A 251 5.87 4.44 1.16
N SER A 252 4.59 4.84 1.00
CA SER A 252 3.50 3.87 0.83
C SER A 252 3.63 3.08 -0.48
N ILE A 253 4.00 3.75 -1.57
CA ILE A 253 4.26 3.10 -2.87
C ILE A 253 5.44 2.13 -2.74
N ALA A 254 6.54 2.61 -2.14
CA ALA A 254 7.72 1.79 -1.92
C ALA A 254 7.43 0.57 -1.03
N ALA A 255 6.67 0.74 0.06
CA ALA A 255 6.28 -0.36 0.95
C ALA A 255 5.44 -1.43 0.22
N VAL A 256 4.53 -1.02 -0.64
CA VAL A 256 3.68 -1.91 -1.43
C VAL A 256 4.51 -2.72 -2.43
N VAL A 257 5.41 -2.06 -3.16
CA VAL A 257 6.22 -2.68 -4.21
C VAL A 257 7.32 -3.57 -3.60
N LEU A 258 8.02 -3.05 -2.59
CA LEU A 258 9.05 -3.79 -1.86
C LEU A 258 8.45 -5.01 -1.13
N GLY A 259 7.21 -4.88 -0.67
CA GLY A 259 6.43 -5.97 -0.07
C GLY A 259 6.05 -7.07 -1.06
N GLY A 260 6.31 -6.90 -2.37
CA GLY A 260 6.09 -7.91 -3.40
C GLY A 260 4.72 -7.83 -4.08
N THR A 261 3.94 -6.78 -3.84
CA THR A 261 2.75 -6.48 -4.64
C THR A 261 3.18 -6.06 -6.04
N LEU A 262 2.54 -6.61 -7.07
CA LEU A 262 2.88 -6.30 -8.44
C LEU A 262 2.38 -4.91 -8.83
N ILE A 263 3.28 -4.02 -9.27
CA ILE A 263 2.94 -2.67 -9.73
C ILE A 263 2.01 -2.68 -10.96
N PHE A 264 2.05 -3.74 -11.76
CA PHE A 264 1.15 -3.93 -12.90
C PHE A 264 -0.20 -4.53 -12.52
N GLY A 265 -0.39 -4.83 -11.22
CA GLY A 265 -1.63 -5.34 -10.66
C GLY A 265 -1.76 -6.86 -10.64
N GLY A 266 -2.88 -7.33 -10.12
CA GLY A 266 -3.28 -8.72 -10.13
C GLY A 266 -2.69 -9.61 -9.04
N SER A 267 -1.76 -9.11 -8.23
CA SER A 267 -1.23 -9.85 -7.08
C SER A 267 -0.82 -8.87 -5.97
N ALA A 268 -1.31 -9.10 -4.77
CA ALA A 268 -1.08 -8.29 -3.59
C ALA A 268 -0.59 -9.12 -2.41
N THR A 269 0.22 -8.53 -1.54
CA THR A 269 0.72 -9.17 -0.32
C THR A 269 0.66 -8.22 0.86
N ALA A 270 -0.35 -8.35 1.72
CA ALA A 270 -0.48 -7.51 2.90
C ALA A 270 0.65 -7.72 3.92
N LEU A 271 1.07 -8.98 4.13
CA LEU A 271 2.23 -9.30 4.96
C LEU A 271 3.52 -8.67 4.42
N GLY A 272 3.68 -8.69 3.10
CA GLY A 272 4.82 -8.04 2.47
C GLY A 272 4.84 -6.54 2.72
N THR A 273 3.69 -5.88 2.62
CA THR A 273 3.56 -4.44 2.91
C THR A 273 3.94 -4.13 4.36
N LEU A 274 3.56 -4.98 5.33
CA LEU A 274 3.98 -4.83 6.73
C LEU A 274 5.51 -4.88 6.89
N PHE A 275 6.15 -5.95 6.40
CA PHE A 275 7.60 -6.09 6.52
C PHE A 275 8.36 -5.00 5.76
N ALA A 276 7.87 -4.60 4.60
CA ALA A 276 8.45 -3.51 3.83
C ALA A 276 8.30 -2.16 4.55
N SER A 277 7.18 -1.91 5.20
CA SER A 277 6.99 -0.71 6.04
C SER A 277 7.97 -0.67 7.20
N ILE A 278 8.18 -1.80 7.88
CA ILE A 278 9.18 -1.90 8.96
C ILE A 278 10.59 -1.65 8.40
N LEU A 279 10.92 -2.24 7.25
CA LEU A 279 12.22 -2.06 6.60
C LEU A 279 12.49 -0.60 6.22
N LEU A 280 11.52 0.08 5.61
CA LEU A 280 11.66 1.49 5.23
C LEU A 280 11.82 2.41 6.45
N ILE A 281 11.04 2.20 7.49
CA ILE A 281 11.18 2.98 8.74
C ILE A 281 12.52 2.66 9.42
N LEU A 282 12.98 1.43 9.37
CA LEU A 282 14.29 1.05 9.90
C LEU A 282 15.43 1.75 9.14
N ILE A 283 15.34 1.87 7.81
CA ILE A 283 16.28 2.64 6.99
C ILE A 283 16.30 4.11 7.43
N VAL A 284 15.12 4.74 7.55
CA VAL A 284 15.00 6.14 8.00
C VAL A 284 15.59 6.32 9.39
N THR A 285 15.24 5.44 10.33
CA THR A 285 15.76 5.47 11.71
C THR A 285 17.28 5.31 11.75
N THR A 286 17.83 4.44 10.90
CA THR A 286 19.29 4.27 10.77
C THR A 286 19.95 5.57 10.32
N MET A 287 19.41 6.24 9.31
CA MET A 287 19.91 7.53 8.84
C MET A 287 19.87 8.62 9.91
N GLN A 288 18.81 8.63 10.73
CA GLN A 288 18.70 9.55 11.87
C GLN A 288 19.75 9.28 12.95
N ILE A 289 20.00 8.01 13.27
CA ILE A 289 20.99 7.60 14.28
C ILE A 289 22.40 8.00 13.86
N ILE A 290 22.76 7.89 12.57
CA ILE A 290 24.08 8.32 12.07
C ILE A 290 24.16 9.83 11.82
N GLY A 291 23.11 10.59 12.17
CA GLY A 291 23.11 12.06 12.14
C GLY A 291 22.98 12.67 10.74
N LEU A 292 22.44 11.94 9.75
CA LEU A 292 22.18 12.52 8.42
C LEU A 292 21.11 13.63 8.51
N PRO A 293 21.37 14.80 7.90
CA PRO A 293 20.40 15.89 7.87
C PRO A 293 19.15 15.49 7.06
N PRO A 294 17.97 16.08 7.36
CA PRO A 294 16.70 15.70 6.72
C PRO A 294 16.75 15.66 5.18
N GLY A 295 17.35 16.67 4.53
CA GLY A 295 17.46 16.69 3.07
C GLY A 295 18.28 15.52 2.49
N ALA A 296 19.32 15.06 3.20
CA ALA A 296 20.05 13.86 2.78
C ALA A 296 19.22 12.59 2.98
N GLN A 297 18.39 12.53 4.02
CA GLN A 297 17.45 11.42 4.24
C GLN A 297 16.44 11.33 3.10
N ASP A 298 15.90 12.47 2.62
CA ASP A 298 14.96 12.53 1.51
C ASP A 298 15.61 12.05 0.19
N ILE A 299 16.87 12.44 -0.06
CA ILE A 299 17.62 11.97 -1.23
C ILE A 299 17.80 10.43 -1.18
N VAL A 300 18.23 9.89 -0.04
CA VAL A 300 18.40 8.43 0.11
C VAL A 300 17.07 7.70 -0.04
N GLN A 301 16.00 8.21 0.56
CA GLN A 301 14.66 7.64 0.39
C GLN A 301 14.24 7.65 -1.08
N GLY A 302 14.44 8.76 -1.80
CA GLY A 302 14.16 8.86 -3.23
C GLY A 302 14.95 7.83 -4.05
N ILE A 303 16.23 7.66 -3.78
CA ILE A 303 17.08 6.64 -4.42
C ILE A 303 16.55 5.23 -4.13
N VAL A 304 16.22 4.91 -2.89
CA VAL A 304 15.64 3.61 -2.50
C VAL A 304 14.34 3.34 -3.27
N VAL A 305 13.45 4.33 -3.36
CA VAL A 305 12.18 4.20 -4.10
C VAL A 305 12.45 3.95 -5.58
N ILE A 306 13.34 4.73 -6.22
CA ILE A 306 13.70 4.55 -7.63
C ILE A 306 14.29 3.15 -7.87
N PHE A 307 15.20 2.71 -7.00
CA PHE A 307 15.82 1.39 -7.10
C PHE A 307 14.79 0.26 -6.99
N VAL A 308 13.87 0.37 -6.03
CA VAL A 308 12.78 -0.62 -5.84
C VAL A 308 11.86 -0.66 -7.06
N LEU A 309 11.48 0.50 -7.61
CA LEU A 309 10.64 0.58 -8.80
C LEU A 309 11.35 0.04 -10.04
N ALA A 310 12.65 0.33 -10.21
CA ALA A 310 13.46 -0.18 -11.30
C ALA A 310 13.59 -1.72 -11.26
N LEU A 311 13.81 -2.30 -10.07
CA LEU A 311 13.83 -3.75 -9.89
C LEU A 311 12.48 -4.40 -10.22
N ALA A 312 11.38 -3.79 -9.78
CA ALA A 312 10.04 -4.26 -10.09
C ALA A 312 9.74 -4.20 -11.60
N GLY A 313 10.21 -3.15 -12.29
CA GLY A 313 10.07 -2.97 -13.73
C GLY A 313 10.82 -4.03 -14.55
N ARG A 314 12.02 -4.43 -14.13
CA ARG A 314 12.83 -5.45 -14.82
C ARG A 314 12.15 -6.82 -14.89
N GLN A 315 11.40 -7.21 -13.86
CA GLN A 315 10.67 -8.49 -13.83
C GLN A 315 9.60 -8.60 -14.94
N VAL A 316 9.14 -7.48 -15.47
CA VAL A 316 8.16 -7.43 -16.55
C VAL A 316 8.82 -7.58 -17.92
N LEU A 317 9.97 -6.93 -18.10
CA LEU A 317 10.71 -7.03 -19.37
C LEU A 317 11.20 -8.47 -19.60
N SER A 318 11.66 -9.17 -18.56
CA SER A 318 12.07 -10.57 -18.67
C SER A 318 10.91 -11.52 -18.99
N ARG A 319 9.70 -11.26 -18.49
CA ARG A 319 8.51 -12.05 -18.82
C ARG A 319 8.00 -11.79 -20.24
N ARG A 320 8.13 -10.56 -20.77
CA ARG A 320 7.79 -10.25 -22.16
C ARG A 320 8.78 -10.85 -23.14
N ALA A 321 10.07 -10.88 -22.81
CA ALA A 321 11.10 -11.52 -23.61
C ALA A 321 10.99 -13.06 -23.65
N ALA A 322 10.38 -13.67 -22.60
CA ALA A 322 10.13 -15.11 -22.54
C ALA A 322 8.90 -15.56 -23.38
N ILE A 323 8.07 -14.63 -23.86
CA ILE A 323 7.01 -14.86 -24.85
C ILE A 323 7.61 -14.48 -26.20
N ASP A 324 8.57 -15.28 -26.67
CA ASP A 324 9.23 -15.08 -27.98
C ASP A 324 8.18 -15.24 -29.09
N PRO A 325 7.98 -14.22 -29.95
CA PRO A 325 7.11 -14.34 -31.12
C PRO A 325 7.48 -15.53 -31.99
N ALA A 326 8.75 -15.88 -32.10
CA ALA A 326 9.23 -17.05 -32.84
C ALA A 326 8.74 -18.37 -32.26
N ALA A 327 8.56 -18.48 -30.93
CA ALA A 327 7.98 -19.66 -30.29
C ALA A 327 6.47 -19.81 -30.58
N ILE A 328 5.76 -18.69 -30.75
CA ILE A 328 4.34 -18.67 -31.09
C ILE A 328 4.17 -19.03 -32.58
N GLU A 329 5.04 -18.52 -33.47
CA GLU A 329 5.04 -18.85 -34.89
C GLU A 329 5.41 -20.32 -35.16
N SER A 330 6.37 -20.89 -34.41
CA SER A 330 6.72 -22.31 -34.50
C SER A 330 5.60 -23.22 -34.00
N ALA A 331 4.87 -22.82 -32.95
CA ALA A 331 3.71 -23.57 -32.47
C ALA A 331 2.47 -23.43 -33.39
N ALA A 332 2.34 -22.32 -34.11
CA ALA A 332 1.30 -22.10 -35.10
C ALA A 332 1.64 -22.73 -36.45
N GLY A 333 2.94 -22.86 -36.81
CA GLY A 333 3.42 -23.49 -38.06
C GLY A 333 3.35 -25.01 -38.08
N ASP A 334 3.29 -25.68 -36.92
CA ASP A 334 3.17 -27.14 -36.82
C ASP A 334 1.71 -27.64 -36.93
N GLY A 335 0.75 -26.73 -37.16
CA GLY A 335 -0.67 -27.02 -37.40
C GLY A 335 -1.00 -27.62 -38.78
N THR A 336 0.01 -27.94 -39.62
CA THR A 336 -0.20 -28.60 -40.94
C THR A 336 -0.03 -30.12 -40.90
N ALA A 337 -0.26 -30.77 -39.75
CA ALA A 337 -0.45 -32.21 -39.71
C ALA A 337 -1.81 -32.54 -40.33
N LYS A 338 -1.80 -32.96 -41.61
CA LYS A 338 -2.96 -33.52 -42.33
C LYS A 338 -3.70 -34.54 -41.45
N PRO A 339 -5.03 -34.49 -41.36
CA PRO A 339 -5.78 -35.53 -40.71
C PRO A 339 -5.56 -36.83 -41.46
N LYS A 340 -4.98 -37.86 -40.83
CA LYS A 340 -4.96 -39.21 -41.33
C LYS A 340 -6.40 -39.64 -41.52
N ALA A 341 -6.78 -39.83 -42.78
CA ALA A 341 -8.02 -40.44 -43.20
C ALA A 341 -8.03 -41.92 -42.71
N GLY A 342 -8.72 -42.16 -41.61
CA GLY A 342 -9.07 -43.47 -41.10
C GLY A 342 -10.58 -43.64 -41.18
N ALA A 343 -11.02 -44.22 -42.30
CA ALA A 343 -12.41 -44.55 -42.53
C ALA A 343 -12.93 -45.53 -41.47
N ALA A 344 -14.03 -45.22 -40.84
CA ALA A 344 -14.96 -46.20 -40.32
C ALA A 344 -16.38 -45.72 -40.63
N ALA A 345 -16.93 -46.30 -41.67
CA ALA A 345 -18.32 -46.17 -42.07
C ALA A 345 -19.22 -46.70 -40.94
N ILE A 346 -20.10 -45.86 -40.44
CA ILE A 346 -21.29 -46.28 -39.68
C ILE A 346 -22.49 -46.05 -40.59
N ARG A 347 -23.12 -47.21 -41.04
CA ARG A 347 -24.38 -47.26 -41.77
C ARG A 347 -25.54 -46.89 -40.86
N PRO A 348 -26.60 -46.26 -41.38
CA PRO A 348 -27.82 -45.98 -40.65
C PRO A 348 -28.71 -47.23 -40.54
N GLN A 349 -29.32 -47.41 -39.41
CA GLN A 349 -30.64 -48.02 -39.24
C GLN A 349 -31.50 -47.10 -38.40
#